data_a4ab4f1eac9b2eedff43b19f6d1d8b01
#
_entry.id   a4ab4f1eac9b2eedff43b19f6d1d8b01
#
_cell.length_a   1.000
_cell.length_b   1.000
_cell.length_c   1.000
_cell.angle_alpha   90.00
_cell.angle_beta   90.00
_cell.angle_gamma   90.00
#
_symmetry.space_group_name_H-M   'P 1'
#
loop_
_entity.id
_entity.type
_entity.pdbx_description
1 polymer ?
#
loop_
_entity_poly.entity_id
_entity_poly.type
_entity_poly.pdbx_seq_one_letter_code
_entity_poly.pdbx_strand_id
1 'polypeptide(L)'
;MVARLTRTKGTLILMESPEDNAKIIRLLLPRLERISVDSYWAHRASGVRGALTKLLEQMETGEAIHPEAIKTNILIGFEILKEAAKEYL
;
A
#
# COMPACT_ATOMS: atom_id res chain seq x y z
N MET A 1 2.87 22.04 -18.31
CA MET A 1 2.89 21.89 -17.88
C MET A 1 2.58 21.77 -17.13
N VAL A 2 2.26 21.67 -16.81
CA VAL A 2 2.09 21.67 -16.22
C VAL A 2 1.86 21.22 -15.47
N ALA A 3 1.67 20.95 -15.40
CA ALA A 3 1.50 20.57 -14.83
C ALA A 3 1.67 20.22 -14.03
N ARG A 4 1.93 20.31 -14.09
CA ARG A 4 2.23 20.11 -13.47
C ARG A 4 2.22 20.12 -12.57
N LEU A 5 1.88 20.40 -12.30
CA LEU A 5 1.92 20.55 -11.51
C LEU A 5 1.78 20.27 -10.69
N THR A 6 1.63 20.08 -10.68
CA THR A 6 1.52 19.82 -9.99
C THR A 6 1.73 19.42 -9.20
N ARG A 7 2.07 19.51 -9.05
CA ARG A 7 2.48 19.16 -8.47
C ARG A 7 2.63 19.04 -7.48
N THR A 8 2.69 19.47 -7.09
CA THR A 8 2.84 19.49 -5.96
C THR A 8 2.26 18.64 -4.98
N LYS A 9 1.89 18.35 -4.68
CA LYS A 9 1.28 17.35 -4.11
C LYS A 9 1.87 16.06 -4.44
N GLY A 10 3.18 15.90 -4.34
CA GLY A 10 3.92 14.74 -4.81
C GLY A 10 3.44 13.42 -4.30
N THR A 11 2.96 13.36 -3.08
CA THR A 11 2.48 12.12 -2.50
C THR A 11 1.30 11.54 -3.26
N LEU A 12 0.38 12.40 -3.62
CA LEU A 12 -0.79 11.97 -4.36
C LEU A 12 -0.43 11.52 -5.75
N ILE A 13 0.56 12.18 -6.34
CA ILE A 13 1.01 11.85 -7.68
C ILE A 13 1.56 10.44 -7.73
N LEU A 14 2.31 10.03 -6.69
CA LEU A 14 2.87 8.69 -6.64
C LEU A 14 1.79 7.62 -6.72
N MET A 15 0.63 7.90 -6.17
CA MET A 15 -0.44 6.93 -6.14
C MET A 15 -1.26 6.86 -7.41
N GLU A 16 -0.97 7.73 -8.37
CA GLU A 16 -1.71 7.76 -9.62
C GLU A 16 -1.08 6.91 -10.70
N SER A 17 0.20 6.58 -10.57
CA SER A 17 0.89 5.77 -11.55
C SER A 17 0.81 4.29 -11.20
N PRO A 18 0.36 3.42 -12.14
CA PRO A 18 0.32 1.98 -11.87
C PRO A 18 1.68 1.41 -11.50
N GLU A 19 2.75 1.86 -12.17
CA GLU A 19 4.09 1.39 -11.84
C GLU A 19 4.51 1.79 -10.46
N ASP A 20 4.21 3.03 -10.08
CA ASP A 20 4.56 3.53 -8.76
C ASP A 20 3.76 2.81 -7.69
N ASN A 21 2.48 2.55 -7.96
CA ASN A 21 1.64 1.82 -7.02
C ASN A 21 2.16 0.40 -6.81
N ALA A 22 2.59 -0.25 -7.88
CA ALA A 22 3.15 -1.60 -7.77
C ALA A 22 4.41 -1.59 -6.92
N LYS A 23 5.27 -0.59 -7.11
CA LYS A 23 6.49 -0.46 -6.30
C LYS A 23 6.16 -0.26 -4.84
N ILE A 24 5.17 0.57 -4.56
CA ILE A 24 4.77 0.83 -3.17
C ILE A 24 4.26 -0.45 -2.52
N ILE A 25 3.43 -1.21 -3.24
CA ILE A 25 2.91 -2.47 -2.72
C ILE A 25 4.06 -3.44 -2.43
N ARG A 26 5.03 -3.54 -3.34
CA ARG A 26 6.18 -4.43 -3.14
C ARG A 26 7.02 -4.03 -1.93
N LEU A 27 7.05 -2.74 -1.60
CA LEU A 27 7.75 -2.28 -0.41
C LEU A 27 6.95 -2.56 0.85
N LEU A 28 5.63 -2.43 0.77
CA LEU A 28 4.77 -2.65 1.93
C LEU A 28 4.69 -4.10 2.36
N LEU A 29 4.61 -5.02 1.40
CA LEU A 29 4.38 -6.42 1.72
C LEU A 29 5.38 -7.02 2.70
N PRO A 30 6.71 -6.90 2.48
CA PRO A 30 7.64 -7.47 3.45
C PRO A 30 7.59 -6.78 4.80
N ARG A 31 7.28 -5.49 4.83
CA ARG A 31 7.17 -4.79 6.10
C ARG A 31 5.97 -5.25 6.89
N LEU A 32 4.85 -5.51 6.21
CA LEU A 32 3.66 -6.04 6.87
C LEU A 32 3.91 -7.45 7.38
N GLU A 33 4.70 -8.23 6.65
CA GLU A 33 5.05 -9.59 7.09
C GLU A 33 5.89 -9.62 8.35
N ARG A 34 6.61 -8.55 8.62
CA ARG A 34 7.49 -8.48 9.79
C ARG A 34 6.78 -8.11 11.08
N ILE A 35 5.51 -7.76 10.99
CA ILE A 35 4.75 -7.47 12.20
C ILE A 35 4.64 -8.75 12.99
N SER A 36 5.04 -8.69 14.27
CA SER A 36 5.04 -9.84 15.15
C SER A 36 3.67 -10.49 15.23
N VAL A 37 3.63 -11.81 15.22
CA VAL A 37 2.35 -12.53 15.33
C VAL A 37 1.66 -12.24 16.65
N ASP A 38 2.41 -11.77 17.64
CA ASP A 38 1.85 -11.41 18.95
C ASP A 38 1.29 -9.99 18.96
N SER A 39 1.51 -9.23 17.90
CA SER A 39 1.03 -7.85 17.81
C SER A 39 -0.48 -7.83 17.62
N TYR A 40 -1.11 -6.86 18.25
CA TYR A 40 -2.52 -6.59 18.02
C TYR A 40 -2.81 -6.39 16.53
N TRP A 41 -1.83 -5.84 15.81
CA TRP A 41 -2.01 -5.49 14.40
C TRP A 41 -1.73 -6.63 13.42
N ALA A 42 -1.22 -7.76 13.91
CA ALA A 42 -0.83 -8.87 13.04
C ALA A 42 -1.98 -9.38 12.19
N HIS A 43 -3.16 -9.51 12.78
CA HIS A 43 -4.32 -10.02 12.07
C HIS A 43 -4.73 -9.07 10.95
N ARG A 44 -4.76 -7.78 11.25
CA ARG A 44 -5.11 -6.78 10.23
C ARG A 44 -4.05 -6.70 9.14
N ALA A 45 -2.79 -6.83 9.53
CA ALA A 45 -1.70 -6.82 8.57
C ALA A 45 -1.83 -7.99 7.60
N SER A 46 -2.21 -9.16 8.12
CA SER A 46 -2.41 -10.34 7.27
C SER A 46 -3.50 -10.11 6.23
N GLY A 47 -4.63 -9.51 6.67
CA GLY A 47 -5.72 -9.22 5.75
C GLY A 47 -5.33 -8.24 4.65
N VAL A 48 -4.66 -7.17 5.03
CA VAL A 48 -4.23 -6.16 4.06
C VAL A 48 -3.17 -6.73 3.13
N ARG A 49 -2.27 -7.55 3.67
CA ARG A 49 -1.25 -8.22 2.86
C ARG A 49 -1.89 -9.07 1.77
N GLY A 50 -2.94 -9.81 2.13
CA GLY A 50 -3.66 -10.60 1.15
C GLY A 50 -4.30 -9.74 0.07
N ALA A 51 -4.93 -8.65 0.47
CA ALA A 51 -5.56 -7.74 -0.48
C ALA A 51 -4.53 -7.09 -1.41
N LEU A 52 -3.39 -6.67 -0.86
CA LEU A 52 -2.34 -6.04 -1.66
C LEU A 52 -1.71 -7.04 -2.63
N THR A 53 -1.52 -8.28 -2.20
CA THR A 53 -0.99 -9.32 -3.07
C THR A 53 -1.90 -9.55 -4.25
N LYS A 54 -3.20 -9.61 -3.99
CA LYS A 54 -4.17 -9.81 -5.05
C LYS A 54 -4.16 -8.65 -6.04
N LEU A 55 -4.09 -7.43 -5.52
CA LEU A 55 -4.04 -6.25 -6.38
C LEU A 55 -2.79 -6.26 -7.25
N LEU A 56 -1.65 -6.65 -6.67
CA LEU A 56 -0.42 -6.71 -7.42
C LEU A 56 -0.51 -7.74 -8.54
N GLU A 57 -1.10 -8.90 -8.27
CA GLU A 57 -1.30 -9.92 -9.28
C GLU A 57 -2.20 -9.41 -10.42
N GLN A 58 -3.25 -8.70 -10.06
CA GLN A 58 -4.15 -8.15 -11.07
C GLN A 58 -3.45 -7.10 -11.93
N MET A 59 -2.59 -6.29 -11.32
CA MET A 59 -1.80 -5.32 -12.07
C MET A 59 -0.87 -6.01 -13.07
N GLU A 60 -0.25 -7.11 -12.64
CA GLU A 60 0.70 -7.82 -13.46
C GLU A 60 0.04 -8.54 -14.62
N THR A 61 -1.20 -8.93 -14.47
CA THR A 61 -1.94 -9.61 -15.56
C THR A 61 -2.70 -8.63 -16.44
N GLY A 62 -2.65 -7.34 -16.13
CA GLY A 62 -3.31 -6.34 -16.94
C GLY A 62 -4.80 -6.22 -16.72
N GLU A 63 -5.31 -6.78 -15.63
CA GLU A 63 -6.73 -6.67 -15.33
C GLU A 63 -7.10 -5.25 -14.94
N ALA A 64 -8.32 -4.87 -15.29
CA ALA A 64 -8.82 -3.56 -14.90
C ALA A 64 -9.06 -3.53 -13.39
N ILE A 65 -8.49 -2.55 -12.72
CA ILE A 65 -8.61 -2.40 -11.27
C ILE A 65 -9.14 -1.02 -10.96
N HIS A 66 -10.07 -0.95 -10.03
CA HIS A 66 -10.59 0.34 -9.60
C HIS A 66 -9.50 1.10 -8.84
N PRO A 67 -9.15 2.32 -9.28
CA PRO A 67 -8.05 3.07 -8.64
C PRO A 67 -8.26 3.28 -7.14
N GLU A 68 -9.50 3.42 -6.71
CA GLU A 68 -9.76 3.62 -5.28
C GLU A 68 -9.41 2.40 -4.44
N ALA A 69 -9.57 1.21 -5.00
CA ALA A 69 -9.21 0.00 -4.28
C ALA A 69 -7.70 -0.03 -4.02
N ILE A 70 -6.91 0.36 -5.01
CA ILE A 70 -5.46 0.40 -4.87
C ILE A 70 -5.06 1.41 -3.80
N LYS A 71 -5.57 2.62 -3.93
CA LYS A 71 -5.24 3.71 -3.03
C LYS A 71 -5.63 3.37 -1.59
N THR A 72 -6.85 2.89 -1.40
CA THR A 72 -7.36 2.57 -0.08
C THR A 72 -6.51 1.52 0.61
N ASN A 73 -6.15 0.45 -0.10
CA ASN A 73 -5.37 -0.61 0.51
C ASN A 73 -3.95 -0.20 0.82
N ILE A 74 -3.36 0.65 -0.02
CA ILE A 74 -2.02 1.17 0.26
C ILE A 74 -2.05 2.04 1.52
N LEU A 75 -3.06 2.91 1.64
CA LEU A 75 -3.17 3.77 2.80
C LEU A 75 -3.39 2.96 4.08
N ILE A 76 -4.23 1.93 4.00
CA ILE A 76 -4.45 1.07 5.16
C ILE A 76 -3.16 0.37 5.56
N GLY A 77 -2.38 -0.09 4.57
CA GLY A 77 -1.10 -0.72 4.86
C GLY A 77 -0.15 0.20 5.62
N PHE A 78 -0.03 1.46 5.17
CA PHE A 78 0.80 2.43 5.87
C PHE A 78 0.30 2.70 7.26
N GLU A 79 -1.03 2.81 7.42
CA GLU A 79 -1.61 3.07 8.73
C GLU A 79 -1.30 1.94 9.70
N ILE A 80 -1.42 0.69 9.25
CA ILE A 80 -1.12 -0.45 10.09
C ILE A 80 0.35 -0.45 10.52
N LEU A 81 1.26 -0.16 9.59
CA LEU A 81 2.68 -0.09 9.92
C LEU A 81 2.96 0.99 10.94
N LYS A 82 2.33 2.12 10.78
CA LYS A 82 2.51 3.25 11.69
C LYS A 82 2.03 2.89 13.10
N GLU A 83 0.85 2.28 13.18
CA GLU A 83 0.28 1.93 14.48
C GLU A 83 1.04 0.78 15.12
N ALA A 84 1.44 -0.21 14.33
CA ALA A 84 2.20 -1.33 14.86
C ALA A 84 3.55 -0.87 15.42
N ALA A 85 4.18 0.10 14.75
CA ALA A 85 5.47 0.61 15.21
C ALA A 85 5.38 1.22 16.60
N LYS A 86 4.23 1.77 16.96
CA LYS A 86 4.05 2.36 18.28
C LYS A 86 4.12 1.35 19.40
N GLU A 87 3.87 0.08 19.09
CA GLU A 87 3.92 -0.96 20.11
C GLU A 87 5.34 -1.25 20.60
N TYR A 88 6.32 -0.82 19.83
CA TYR A 88 7.72 -1.06 20.18
C TYR A 88 8.39 0.17 20.81
N LEU A 89 7.63 1.24 20.99
CA LEU A 89 8.15 2.43 21.64
C LEU A 89 7.80 2.45 23.10
#